data_7a6cd6ab52f4739d29e1e5be91e79a77
#
_entry.id   7a6cd6ab52f4739d29e1e5be91e79a77
#
_cell.length_a   1.000
_cell.length_b   1.000
_cell.length_c   1.000
_cell.angle_alpha   90.00
_cell.angle_beta   90.00
_cell.angle_gamma   90.00
#
_symmetry.space_group_name_H-M   'P 1'
#
loop_
_entity.id
_entity.type
_entity.pdbx_description
1 polymer ?
#
loop_
_entity_poly.entity_id
_entity_poly.type
_entity_poly.pdbx_seq_one_letter_code
_entity_poly.pdbx_strand_id
1 'polypeptide(L)'
;MEYWRLHLTLVLIVKNYKITNNGYRKVKVKLPAIFDKPTILYLNKHCFIYKDCRKSFTAETTEVRKYSNTSKNLRAGIIKRLSREKTSKEIAESCAVSTNTVLRIQSDLSKTLERPKTLHYYMCFDEVSSTSDSVSKMSFVYADALTHKIQNILQGRTNKIIKDYFLYYSYQERCKVKAVVIDMNSGYKSIIRELFPNAKIVIDRFHIVQLVNRAFNKYRVSFMNSTKDKNKELYKQLKCYWKNLLTSYDELDNGTHKKFKYFKYITTEQDIVNYLIKQDPQLYKCYWLIQDLREALENDNFDRFKVLINDKSTLPRYMFTAIKTLRKYKRQIKNTMYYNGLSNGPLEGINNKIKVIKRISYGYRSFSNFKAKILLIFSLFTPSETNKKPRYSKEERQAILAKKKEMKLKRKNRKKAILLNIA
;
A
#
# COMPACT_ATOMS: atom_id res chain seq x y z
N MET A 1 6.06 7.82 44.37
CA MET A 1 6.30 6.80 43.32
C MET A 1 7.18 5.71 43.90
N GLU A 2 6.65 4.53 44.08
CA GLU A 2 7.42 3.36 44.53
C GLU A 2 8.20 2.78 43.34
N TYR A 3 9.50 2.54 43.52
CA TYR A 3 10.36 1.93 42.51
C TYR A 3 10.86 0.59 43.01
N TRP A 4 10.95 -0.41 42.13
CA TRP A 4 11.73 -1.62 42.39
C TRP A 4 13.23 -1.30 42.26
N ARG A 5 14.01 -1.63 43.28
CA ARG A 5 15.47 -1.44 43.29
C ARG A 5 16.17 -2.79 43.31
N LEU A 6 16.92 -3.05 42.23
CA LEU A 6 17.78 -4.23 42.16
C LEU A 6 19.24 -3.81 42.23
N HIS A 7 20.01 -4.48 43.07
CA HIS A 7 21.43 -4.24 43.20
C HIS A 7 22.21 -5.40 42.58
N LEU A 8 23.04 -5.11 41.60
CA LEU A 8 23.93 -6.08 40.94
C LEU A 8 25.36 -5.55 40.94
N THR A 9 26.29 -6.37 41.40
CA THR A 9 27.72 -6.08 41.32
C THR A 9 28.33 -6.94 40.22
N LEU A 10 28.83 -6.33 39.18
CA LEU A 10 29.48 -7.02 38.06
C LEU A 10 30.97 -7.03 38.26
N VAL A 11 31.53 -8.21 38.50
CA VAL A 11 32.98 -8.41 38.70
C VAL A 11 33.55 -8.94 37.37
N LEU A 12 34.43 -8.16 36.77
CA LEU A 12 35.21 -8.56 35.62
C LEU A 12 36.58 -9.03 36.11
N ILE A 13 36.87 -10.32 35.98
CA ILE A 13 38.19 -10.86 36.32
C ILE A 13 39.12 -10.58 35.14
N VAL A 14 40.00 -9.59 35.32
CA VAL A 14 41.01 -9.23 34.30
C VAL A 14 42.35 -9.80 34.74
N LYS A 15 42.82 -10.82 34.06
CA LYS A 15 44.15 -11.41 34.25
C LYS A 15 45.24 -10.69 33.41
N ASN A 16 45.34 -9.37 33.55
CA ASN A 16 46.39 -8.64 32.85
C ASN A 16 47.18 -7.77 33.83
N TYR A 17 48.45 -8.06 33.97
CA TYR A 17 49.38 -7.40 34.93
C TYR A 17 49.61 -5.90 34.69
N LYS A 18 49.19 -5.38 33.55
CA LYS A 18 49.29 -3.96 33.17
C LYS A 18 48.08 -3.10 33.61
N ILE A 19 47.08 -3.69 34.28
CA ILE A 19 45.85 -3.02 34.66
C ILE A 19 45.71 -3.02 36.18
N THR A 20 45.33 -1.86 36.73
CA THR A 20 45.07 -1.69 38.18
C THR A 20 43.60 -1.34 38.39
N ASN A 21 43.02 -1.89 39.44
CA ASN A 21 41.65 -1.56 39.85
C ASN A 21 41.61 -0.10 40.35
N ASN A 22 40.61 0.67 39.91
CA ASN A 22 40.37 2.08 40.25
C ASN A 22 38.97 2.28 40.82
N GLY A 23 38.50 1.34 41.64
CA GLY A 23 37.21 1.42 42.31
C GLY A 23 35.99 1.10 41.42
N TYR A 24 34.85 1.63 41.79
CA TYR A 24 33.57 1.35 41.18
C TYR A 24 32.86 2.62 40.75
N ARG A 25 32.17 2.55 39.63
CA ARG A 25 31.21 3.57 39.18
C ARG A 25 29.78 3.04 39.31
N LYS A 26 28.97 3.66 40.17
CA LYS A 26 27.55 3.33 40.32
C LYS A 26 26.75 3.95 39.18
N VAL A 27 26.01 3.14 38.42
CA VAL A 27 25.20 3.56 37.28
C VAL A 27 23.74 3.11 37.47
N LYS A 28 22.80 4.03 37.27
CA LYS A 28 21.37 3.73 37.31
C LYS A 28 20.94 3.29 35.90
N VAL A 29 20.39 2.08 35.78
CA VAL A 29 19.93 1.49 34.52
C VAL A 29 18.44 1.21 34.59
N LYS A 30 17.67 1.72 33.65
CA LYS A 30 16.25 1.42 33.52
C LYS A 30 16.04 0.03 32.91
N LEU A 31 15.27 -0.79 33.60
CA LEU A 31 14.81 -2.11 33.16
C LEU A 31 13.37 -2.04 32.62
N PRO A 32 12.84 -3.12 31.96
CA PRO A 32 11.43 -3.25 31.71
C PRO A 32 10.62 -3.07 33.01
N ALA A 33 9.45 -2.43 32.91
CA ALA A 33 8.53 -2.31 34.03
C ALA A 33 8.12 -3.69 34.56
N ILE A 34 8.05 -3.84 35.87
CA ILE A 34 7.56 -5.04 36.56
C ILE A 34 6.24 -4.66 37.24
N PHE A 35 5.17 -5.35 36.93
CA PHE A 35 3.79 -5.02 37.39
C PHE A 35 3.43 -3.54 37.15
N ASP A 36 3.73 -3.02 35.95
CA ASP A 36 3.55 -1.62 35.53
C ASP A 36 4.32 -0.57 36.39
N LYS A 37 5.18 -1.03 37.31
CA LYS A 37 6.02 -0.15 38.11
C LYS A 37 7.39 0.06 37.44
N PRO A 38 7.88 1.31 37.38
CA PRO A 38 9.24 1.60 36.90
C PRO A 38 10.30 0.82 37.68
N THR A 39 11.18 0.12 36.98
CA THR A 39 12.22 -0.72 37.59
C THR A 39 13.60 -0.14 37.28
N ILE A 40 14.40 0.05 38.30
CA ILE A 40 15.76 0.60 38.22
C ILE A 40 16.76 -0.41 38.78
N LEU A 41 17.77 -0.74 37.97
CA LEU A 41 18.95 -1.49 38.40
C LEU A 41 20.06 -0.52 38.78
N TYR A 42 20.56 -0.66 39.98
CA TYR A 42 21.80 0.00 40.42
C TYR A 42 22.97 -0.95 40.11
N LEU A 43 23.75 -0.59 39.11
CA LEU A 43 24.85 -1.41 38.59
C LEU A 43 26.19 -0.78 39.04
N ASN A 44 26.96 -1.52 39.81
CA ASN A 44 28.34 -1.15 40.17
C ASN A 44 29.26 -1.71 39.07
N LYS A 45 29.86 -0.82 38.30
CA LYS A 45 30.84 -1.16 37.27
C LYS A 45 32.25 -0.91 37.79
N HIS A 46 33.14 -1.91 37.70
CA HIS A 46 34.55 -1.73 37.99
C HIS A 46 35.19 -0.70 37.05
N CYS A 47 36.01 0.15 37.60
CA CYS A 47 36.87 1.05 36.87
C CYS A 47 38.30 0.52 36.91
N PHE A 48 39.03 0.67 35.85
CA PHE A 48 40.42 0.22 35.71
C PHE A 48 41.28 1.32 35.13
N ILE A 49 42.59 1.27 35.43
CA ILE A 49 43.61 2.15 34.87
C ILE A 49 44.70 1.29 34.21
N TYR A 50 45.07 1.63 32.99
CA TYR A 50 46.26 1.09 32.36
C TYR A 50 47.52 1.70 32.98
N LYS A 51 48.43 0.86 33.49
CA LYS A 51 49.68 1.33 34.14
C LYS A 51 50.59 2.12 33.22
N ASP A 52 50.65 1.68 31.94
CA ASP A 52 51.57 2.26 30.94
C ASP A 52 51.12 3.66 30.47
N CYS A 53 49.86 3.88 30.23
CA CYS A 53 49.34 5.14 29.68
C CYS A 53 48.42 5.93 30.61
N ARG A 54 48.20 5.43 31.83
CA ARG A 54 47.27 5.99 32.85
C ARG A 54 45.85 6.30 32.40
N LYS A 55 45.44 5.78 31.22
CA LYS A 55 44.06 5.92 30.76
C LYS A 55 43.12 5.03 31.57
N SER A 56 42.01 5.62 32.07
CA SER A 56 40.97 4.89 32.77
C SER A 56 39.90 4.36 31.83
N PHE A 57 39.36 3.19 32.14
CA PHE A 57 38.17 2.65 31.46
C PHE A 57 37.27 1.96 32.48
N THR A 58 35.99 1.81 32.10
CA THR A 58 34.99 1.16 32.94
C THR A 58 34.60 -0.16 32.31
N ALA A 59 34.42 -1.19 33.11
CA ALA A 59 34.00 -2.51 32.66
C ALA A 59 32.72 -2.44 31.81
N GLU A 60 32.75 -3.09 30.67
CA GLU A 60 31.61 -3.21 29.82
C GLU A 60 30.72 -4.38 30.27
N THR A 61 29.43 -4.30 30.00
CA THR A 61 28.46 -5.33 30.33
C THR A 61 27.63 -5.65 29.08
N THR A 62 27.22 -6.90 28.98
CA THR A 62 26.30 -7.34 27.92
C THR A 62 24.90 -6.75 28.04
N GLU A 63 24.49 -6.35 29.26
CA GLU A 63 23.13 -5.91 29.56
C GLU A 63 22.84 -4.46 29.17
N VAL A 64 23.88 -3.61 29.09
CA VAL A 64 23.72 -2.18 28.80
C VAL A 64 24.73 -1.73 27.76
N ARG A 65 24.28 -1.01 26.75
CA ARG A 65 25.21 -0.41 25.77
C ARG A 65 26.08 0.66 26.40
N LYS A 66 27.28 0.86 25.89
CA LYS A 66 28.16 1.96 26.28
C LYS A 66 27.40 3.29 26.18
N TYR A 67 27.56 4.14 27.20
CA TYR A 67 26.87 5.44 27.29
C TYR A 67 25.32 5.39 27.31
N SER A 68 24.72 4.23 27.62
CA SER A 68 23.27 4.09 27.76
C SER A 68 22.87 3.89 29.22
N ASN A 69 21.72 4.41 29.61
CA ASN A 69 21.04 4.18 30.88
C ASN A 69 19.80 3.30 30.76
N THR A 70 19.64 2.61 29.63
CA THR A 70 18.54 1.67 29.35
C THR A 70 19.11 0.29 29.06
N SER A 71 18.52 -0.74 29.64
CA SER A 71 18.91 -2.13 29.39
C SER A 71 18.60 -2.54 27.93
N LYS A 72 19.31 -3.57 27.43
CA LYS A 72 19.04 -4.14 26.12
C LYS A 72 17.61 -4.67 26.02
N ASN A 73 17.10 -5.31 27.08
CA ASN A 73 15.74 -5.85 27.12
C ASN A 73 14.68 -4.75 27.07
N LEU A 74 14.86 -3.64 27.79
CA LEU A 74 13.95 -2.49 27.69
C LEU A 74 13.96 -1.89 26.28
N ARG A 75 15.16 -1.73 25.69
CA ARG A 75 15.30 -1.25 24.32
C ARG A 75 14.59 -2.17 23.31
N ALA A 76 14.76 -3.48 23.42
CA ALA A 76 14.07 -4.46 22.58
C ALA A 76 12.54 -4.39 22.76
N GLY A 77 12.06 -4.26 23.98
CA GLY A 77 10.64 -4.05 24.30
C GLY A 77 10.06 -2.78 23.68
N ILE A 78 10.81 -1.67 23.66
CA ILE A 78 10.42 -0.42 23.01
C ILE A 78 10.36 -0.62 21.48
N ILE A 79 11.37 -1.27 20.88
CA ILE A 79 11.38 -1.57 19.43
C ILE A 79 10.19 -2.44 19.04
N LYS A 80 9.89 -3.48 19.84
CA LYS A 80 8.70 -4.34 19.62
C LYS A 80 7.39 -3.55 19.70
N ARG A 81 7.29 -2.51 20.54
CA ARG A 81 6.12 -1.64 20.60
C ARG A 81 6.09 -0.60 19.47
N LEU A 82 7.24 -0.12 19.03
CA LEU A 82 7.37 0.75 17.86
C LEU A 82 6.86 0.09 16.57
N SER A 83 6.94 -1.23 16.44
CA SER A 83 6.38 -1.96 15.29
C SER A 83 4.86 -2.15 15.33
N ARG A 84 4.18 -1.64 16.36
CA ARG A 84 2.72 -1.57 16.45
C ARG A 84 2.22 -0.15 16.17
N GLU A 85 0.93 -0.01 15.95
CA GLU A 85 0.26 1.27 15.67
C GLU A 85 0.06 2.11 16.95
N LYS A 86 1.12 2.25 17.77
CA LYS A 86 1.12 3.03 19.00
C LYS A 86 1.90 4.32 18.84
N THR A 87 1.48 5.37 19.53
CA THR A 87 2.22 6.64 19.57
C THR A 87 3.49 6.52 20.41
N SER A 88 4.46 7.40 20.19
CA SER A 88 5.67 7.45 21.03
C SER A 88 5.34 7.78 22.49
N LYS A 89 4.25 8.52 22.75
CA LYS A 89 3.78 8.84 24.10
C LYS A 89 3.24 7.59 24.81
N GLU A 90 2.34 6.85 24.20
CA GLU A 90 1.81 5.60 24.75
C GLU A 90 2.90 4.55 25.01
N ILE A 91 3.89 4.48 24.09
CA ILE A 91 5.04 3.57 24.28
C ILE A 91 5.87 4.03 25.48
N ALA A 92 6.11 5.33 25.63
CA ALA A 92 6.85 5.89 26.74
C ALA A 92 6.17 5.61 28.08
N GLU A 93 4.88 5.81 28.16
CA GLU A 93 4.04 5.50 29.33
C GLU A 93 4.10 4.01 29.67
N SER A 94 3.84 3.13 28.70
CA SER A 94 3.85 1.67 28.91
C SER A 94 5.22 1.07 29.25
N CYS A 95 6.31 1.80 29.01
CA CYS A 95 7.68 1.38 29.30
C CYS A 95 8.30 2.17 30.48
N ALA A 96 7.56 3.07 31.11
CA ALA A 96 8.04 3.95 32.17
C ALA A 96 9.32 4.74 31.80
N VAL A 97 9.35 5.26 30.57
CA VAL A 97 10.45 6.09 30.04
C VAL A 97 9.93 7.42 29.51
N SER A 98 10.82 8.38 29.26
CA SER A 98 10.42 9.61 28.58
C SER A 98 10.17 9.39 27.10
N THR A 99 9.26 10.17 26.50
CA THR A 99 9.02 10.17 25.05
C THR A 99 10.31 10.41 24.26
N ASN A 100 11.21 11.27 24.76
CA ASN A 100 12.51 11.51 24.15
C ASN A 100 13.39 10.24 24.11
N THR A 101 13.29 9.34 25.10
CA THR A 101 14.00 8.06 25.07
C THR A 101 13.47 7.18 23.91
N VAL A 102 12.15 7.12 23.71
CA VAL A 102 11.54 6.38 22.61
C VAL A 102 11.98 6.96 21.26
N LEU A 103 11.91 8.29 21.10
CA LEU A 103 12.31 8.98 19.86
C LEU A 103 13.81 8.78 19.56
N ARG A 104 14.68 8.80 20.57
CA ARG A 104 16.11 8.52 20.41
C ARG A 104 16.35 7.09 19.95
N ILE A 105 15.66 6.11 20.54
CA ILE A 105 15.76 4.71 20.12
C ILE A 105 15.27 4.54 18.68
N GLN A 106 14.20 5.22 18.29
CA GLN A 106 13.67 5.21 16.93
C GLN A 106 14.65 5.87 15.95
N SER A 107 15.26 6.98 16.32
CA SER A 107 16.29 7.66 15.50
C SER A 107 17.55 6.81 15.34
N ASP A 108 18.02 6.17 16.42
CA ASP A 108 19.15 5.23 16.32
C ASP A 108 18.84 4.07 15.38
N LEU A 109 17.61 3.54 15.46
CA LEU A 109 17.18 2.45 14.60
C LEU A 109 17.11 2.89 13.12
N SER A 110 16.66 4.13 12.87
CA SER A 110 16.58 4.65 11.49
C SER A 110 17.95 4.68 10.79
N LYS A 111 19.03 4.89 11.56
CA LYS A 111 20.41 4.86 11.05
C LYS A 111 20.89 3.46 10.70
N THR A 112 20.31 2.42 11.30
CA THR A 112 20.66 1.01 11.05
C THR A 112 19.82 0.37 9.96
N LEU A 113 18.81 1.08 9.42
CA LEU A 113 17.99 0.57 8.32
C LEU A 113 18.78 0.59 7.01
N GLU A 114 19.22 -0.58 6.60
CA GLU A 114 19.93 -0.78 5.35
C GLU A 114 18.98 -0.81 4.14
N ARG A 115 19.52 -0.55 2.97
CA ARG A 115 18.82 -0.80 1.70
C ARG A 115 18.69 -2.32 1.51
N PRO A 116 17.62 -2.81 0.88
CA PRO A 116 17.58 -4.19 0.41
C PRO A 116 18.80 -4.50 -0.44
N LYS A 117 19.45 -5.63 -0.21
CA LYS A 117 20.66 -6.02 -0.95
C LYS A 117 20.37 -6.39 -2.40
N THR A 118 19.17 -6.90 -2.66
CA THR A 118 18.72 -7.36 -3.97
C THR A 118 17.40 -6.70 -4.37
N LEU A 119 17.12 -6.63 -5.66
CA LEU A 119 15.86 -6.16 -6.21
C LEU A 119 14.94 -7.34 -6.50
N HIS A 120 13.64 -7.12 -6.37
CA HIS A 120 12.62 -8.11 -6.72
C HIS A 120 12.36 -8.13 -8.23
N TYR A 121 12.01 -9.29 -8.76
CA TYR A 121 11.67 -9.45 -10.19
C TYR A 121 10.46 -8.63 -10.60
N TYR A 122 9.51 -8.44 -9.69
CA TYR A 122 8.28 -7.69 -9.90
C TYR A 122 8.14 -6.65 -8.80
N MET A 123 8.01 -5.39 -9.19
CA MET A 123 7.93 -4.28 -8.25
C MET A 123 6.67 -3.46 -8.48
N CYS A 124 6.14 -2.86 -7.43
CA CYS A 124 5.11 -1.85 -7.46
C CYS A 124 5.69 -0.50 -7.04
N PHE A 125 5.40 0.55 -7.79
CA PHE A 125 5.79 1.93 -7.50
C PHE A 125 4.56 2.77 -7.21
N ASP A 126 4.62 3.53 -6.12
CA ASP A 126 3.54 4.43 -5.71
C ASP A 126 4.09 5.60 -4.88
N GLU A 127 3.21 6.48 -4.43
CA GLU A 127 3.53 7.67 -3.66
C GLU A 127 2.74 7.74 -2.37
N VAL A 128 3.40 8.18 -1.31
CA VAL A 128 2.78 8.47 -0.02
C VAL A 128 3.02 9.91 0.39
N SER A 129 2.09 10.49 1.14
CA SER A 129 2.28 11.81 1.73
C SER A 129 3.51 11.82 2.64
N SER A 130 4.45 12.74 2.40
CA SER A 130 5.71 12.87 3.13
C SER A 130 5.58 13.67 4.43
N THR A 131 6.70 13.97 5.06
CA THR A 131 6.85 14.77 6.29
C THR A 131 7.24 16.21 5.98
N SER A 132 7.18 17.09 6.97
CA SER A 132 7.47 18.52 6.78
C SER A 132 8.93 18.83 6.46
N ASP A 133 9.88 17.97 6.87
CA ASP A 133 11.30 18.08 6.57
C ASP A 133 11.70 17.50 5.20
N SER A 134 10.73 16.99 4.44
CA SER A 134 10.99 16.42 3.13
C SER A 134 11.03 17.48 2.04
N VAL A 135 11.89 17.29 1.03
CA VAL A 135 12.02 18.15 -0.14
C VAL A 135 10.72 18.27 -0.94
N SER A 136 9.86 17.27 -0.88
CA SER A 136 8.57 17.28 -1.56
C SER A 136 7.43 16.79 -0.64
N LYS A 137 6.19 17.25 -0.94
CA LYS A 137 4.98 16.82 -0.21
C LYS A 137 4.70 15.33 -0.30
N MET A 138 5.30 14.65 -1.27
CA MET A 138 5.12 13.21 -1.52
C MET A 138 6.45 12.50 -1.48
N SER A 139 6.47 11.30 -0.95
CA SER A 139 7.59 10.36 -0.90
C SER A 139 7.32 9.20 -1.83
N PHE A 140 8.34 8.75 -2.53
CA PHE A 140 8.29 7.55 -3.34
C PHE A 140 8.33 6.31 -2.44
N VAL A 141 7.48 5.34 -2.75
CA VAL A 141 7.42 4.04 -2.08
C VAL A 141 7.47 2.94 -3.13
N TYR A 142 8.20 1.86 -2.83
CA TYR A 142 8.15 0.68 -3.66
C TYR A 142 8.05 -0.59 -2.83
N ALA A 143 7.40 -1.57 -3.40
CA ALA A 143 7.13 -2.85 -2.79
C ALA A 143 7.38 -4.00 -3.80
N ASP A 144 7.51 -5.21 -3.29
CA ASP A 144 7.45 -6.41 -4.10
C ASP A 144 5.99 -6.65 -4.53
N ALA A 145 5.76 -6.79 -5.84
CA ALA A 145 4.43 -6.96 -6.41
C ALA A 145 3.80 -8.34 -6.13
N LEU A 146 4.57 -9.35 -5.74
CA LEU A 146 4.08 -10.68 -5.41
C LEU A 146 3.77 -10.83 -3.92
N THR A 147 4.71 -10.45 -3.06
CA THR A 147 4.57 -10.60 -1.61
C THR A 147 3.90 -9.40 -0.96
N HIS A 148 3.76 -8.30 -1.71
CA HIS A 148 3.19 -7.03 -1.26
C HIS A 148 3.93 -6.39 -0.07
N LYS A 149 5.19 -6.78 0.14
CA LYS A 149 6.03 -6.23 1.22
C LYS A 149 6.69 -4.94 0.76
N ILE A 150 6.54 -3.87 1.56
CA ILE A 150 7.30 -2.63 1.35
C ILE A 150 8.78 -2.94 1.42
N GLN A 151 9.52 -2.46 0.43
CA GLN A 151 10.97 -2.58 0.37
C GLN A 151 11.66 -1.32 0.91
N ASN A 152 11.19 -0.16 0.51
CA ASN A 152 11.72 1.10 1.02
C ASN A 152 10.80 2.29 0.73
N ILE A 153 11.07 3.41 1.42
CA ILE A 153 10.44 4.72 1.20
C ILE A 153 11.58 5.73 1.05
N LEU A 154 11.49 6.60 0.04
CA LEU A 154 12.48 7.63 -0.25
C LEU A 154 11.96 9.02 0.13
N GLN A 155 12.88 9.87 0.59
CA GLN A 155 12.57 11.26 0.97
C GLN A 155 12.35 12.15 -0.26
N GLY A 156 11.23 11.96 -0.94
CA GLY A 156 10.87 12.64 -2.16
C GLY A 156 10.54 11.68 -3.29
N ARG A 157 10.03 12.25 -4.41
CA ARG A 157 9.57 11.49 -5.57
C ARG A 157 10.18 11.96 -6.90
N THR A 158 11.18 12.82 -6.85
CA THR A 158 11.81 13.33 -8.08
C THR A 158 12.58 12.23 -8.79
N ASN A 159 12.63 12.31 -10.12
CA ASN A 159 13.37 11.33 -10.92
C ASN A 159 14.85 11.24 -10.48
N LYS A 160 15.45 12.35 -10.05
CA LYS A 160 16.81 12.36 -9.52
C LYS A 160 16.95 11.46 -8.29
N ILE A 161 16.09 11.65 -7.28
CA ILE A 161 16.14 10.86 -6.03
C ILE A 161 15.95 9.37 -6.32
N ILE A 162 15.01 9.02 -7.21
CA ILE A 162 14.74 7.64 -7.58
C ILE A 162 15.92 7.05 -8.35
N LYS A 163 16.49 7.81 -9.26
CA LYS A 163 17.66 7.41 -10.07
C LYS A 163 18.87 7.16 -9.16
N ASP A 164 19.22 8.11 -8.29
CA ASP A 164 20.34 8.00 -7.37
C ASP A 164 20.20 6.78 -6.44
N TYR A 165 18.97 6.48 -6.02
CA TYR A 165 18.69 5.32 -5.20
C TYR A 165 18.91 4.00 -5.92
N PHE A 166 18.36 3.82 -7.14
CA PHE A 166 18.43 2.55 -7.86
C PHE A 166 19.77 2.36 -8.60
N LEU A 167 20.51 3.41 -8.92
CA LEU A 167 21.86 3.31 -9.48
C LEU A 167 22.89 2.74 -8.48
N TYR A 168 22.55 2.71 -7.18
CA TYR A 168 23.35 1.99 -6.18
C TYR A 168 23.44 0.48 -6.47
N TYR A 169 22.40 -0.09 -7.10
CA TYR A 169 22.40 -1.48 -7.51
C TYR A 169 23.18 -1.67 -8.82
N SER A 170 23.91 -2.77 -8.92
CA SER A 170 24.65 -3.11 -10.14
C SER A 170 23.74 -3.18 -11.35
N TYR A 171 24.28 -2.98 -12.54
CA TYR A 171 23.53 -3.13 -13.79
C TYR A 171 22.86 -4.51 -13.90
N GLN A 172 23.61 -5.58 -13.54
CA GLN A 172 23.11 -6.95 -13.56
C GLN A 172 21.89 -7.13 -12.64
N GLU A 173 21.93 -6.54 -11.44
CA GLU A 173 20.80 -6.60 -10.49
C GLU A 173 19.57 -5.87 -11.03
N ARG A 174 19.76 -4.71 -11.66
CA ARG A 174 18.68 -3.95 -12.30
C ARG A 174 18.08 -4.67 -13.51
N CYS A 175 18.88 -5.43 -14.26
CA CYS A 175 18.41 -6.26 -15.38
C CYS A 175 17.54 -7.45 -14.95
N LYS A 176 17.60 -7.89 -13.69
CA LYS A 176 16.73 -8.96 -13.16
C LYS A 176 15.27 -8.54 -13.06
N VAL A 177 14.97 -7.25 -12.96
CA VAL A 177 13.60 -6.74 -12.85
C VAL A 177 12.84 -7.03 -14.15
N LYS A 178 11.75 -7.81 -14.04
CA LYS A 178 10.93 -8.26 -15.19
C LYS A 178 9.72 -7.37 -15.44
N ALA A 179 9.08 -6.86 -14.38
CA ALA A 179 7.97 -5.92 -14.52
C ALA A 179 7.91 -4.92 -13.36
N VAL A 180 7.40 -3.73 -13.68
CA VAL A 180 7.11 -2.67 -12.69
C VAL A 180 5.68 -2.21 -12.89
N VAL A 181 4.87 -2.37 -11.83
CA VAL A 181 3.47 -1.92 -11.78
C VAL A 181 3.44 -0.45 -11.35
N ILE A 182 2.73 0.36 -12.09
CA ILE A 182 2.55 1.79 -11.84
C ILE A 182 1.12 2.25 -12.12
N ASP A 183 0.76 3.38 -11.54
CA ASP A 183 -0.45 4.10 -11.95
C ASP A 183 -0.35 4.66 -13.37
N MET A 184 -1.48 4.78 -14.05
CA MET A 184 -1.53 5.26 -15.43
C MET A 184 -0.94 6.68 -15.59
N ASN A 185 -1.14 7.54 -14.61
CA ASN A 185 -0.71 8.95 -14.65
C ASN A 185 0.68 9.20 -14.04
N SER A 186 1.38 8.15 -13.59
CA SER A 186 2.71 8.31 -13.00
C SER A 186 3.75 8.75 -14.03
N GLY A 187 4.61 9.69 -13.63
CA GLY A 187 5.74 10.15 -14.45
C GLY A 187 6.91 9.17 -14.54
N TYR A 188 6.75 7.94 -14.00
CA TYR A 188 7.88 7.01 -13.82
C TYR A 188 8.29 6.22 -15.06
N LYS A 189 7.59 6.34 -16.20
CA LYS A 189 7.85 5.52 -17.39
C LYS A 189 9.25 5.71 -17.97
N SER A 190 9.75 6.93 -18.05
CA SER A 190 11.05 7.23 -18.58
C SER A 190 12.15 6.65 -17.70
N ILE A 191 12.04 6.89 -16.40
CA ILE A 191 13.02 6.43 -15.43
C ILE A 191 13.03 4.90 -15.27
N ILE A 192 11.86 4.23 -15.36
CA ILE A 192 11.81 2.76 -15.35
C ILE A 192 12.57 2.17 -16.54
N ARG A 193 12.39 2.73 -17.74
CA ARG A 193 13.10 2.27 -18.94
C ARG A 193 14.61 2.47 -18.85
N GLU A 194 15.03 3.56 -18.22
CA GLU A 194 16.44 3.87 -18.01
C GLU A 194 17.07 2.95 -16.95
N LEU A 195 16.38 2.75 -15.82
CA LEU A 195 16.92 2.01 -14.69
C LEU A 195 16.83 0.49 -14.84
N PHE A 196 15.77 -0.02 -15.48
CA PHE A 196 15.47 -1.44 -15.56
C PHE A 196 15.27 -1.88 -17.03
N PRO A 197 16.37 -2.18 -17.76
CA PRO A 197 16.32 -2.39 -19.21
C PRO A 197 15.37 -3.50 -19.65
N ASN A 198 15.25 -4.55 -18.84
CA ASN A 198 14.39 -5.71 -19.15
C ASN A 198 12.96 -5.59 -18.64
N ALA A 199 12.68 -4.55 -17.84
CA ALA A 199 11.38 -4.43 -17.17
C ALA A 199 10.27 -4.02 -18.14
N LYS A 200 9.15 -4.72 -18.06
CA LYS A 200 7.89 -4.32 -18.70
C LYS A 200 7.11 -3.43 -17.74
N ILE A 201 6.61 -2.32 -18.27
CA ILE A 201 5.73 -1.44 -17.50
C ILE A 201 4.32 -2.02 -17.55
N VAL A 202 3.74 -2.25 -16.39
CA VAL A 202 2.39 -2.74 -16.17
C VAL A 202 1.56 -1.62 -15.56
N ILE A 203 0.35 -1.40 -16.06
CA ILE A 203 -0.59 -0.43 -15.48
C ILE A 203 -1.60 -1.17 -14.63
N ASP A 204 -1.87 -0.68 -13.43
CA ASP A 204 -2.89 -1.28 -12.57
C ASP A 204 -4.27 -1.26 -13.26
N ARG A 205 -4.94 -2.41 -13.31
CA ARG A 205 -6.28 -2.60 -13.90
C ARG A 205 -7.32 -1.66 -13.30
N PHE A 206 -7.24 -1.44 -12.00
CA PHE A 206 -8.14 -0.52 -11.31
C PHE A 206 -8.11 0.88 -11.94
N HIS A 207 -6.93 1.41 -12.25
CA HIS A 207 -6.79 2.73 -12.87
C HIS A 207 -7.30 2.78 -14.31
N ILE A 208 -7.23 1.66 -15.04
CA ILE A 208 -7.80 1.57 -16.40
C ILE A 208 -9.33 1.66 -16.33
N VAL A 209 -9.95 0.84 -15.47
CA VAL A 209 -11.42 0.84 -15.27
C VAL A 209 -11.89 2.17 -14.69
N GLN A 210 -11.16 2.73 -13.72
CA GLN A 210 -11.49 4.02 -13.11
C GLN A 210 -11.47 5.18 -14.11
N LEU A 211 -10.55 5.17 -15.08
CA LEU A 211 -10.47 6.19 -16.12
C LEU A 211 -11.76 6.23 -16.96
N VAL A 212 -12.21 5.07 -17.46
CA VAL A 212 -13.43 5.01 -18.28
C VAL A 212 -14.70 5.27 -17.47
N ASN A 213 -14.75 4.78 -16.23
CA ASN A 213 -15.87 5.07 -15.33
C ASN A 213 -16.00 6.56 -15.00
N ARG A 214 -14.90 7.25 -14.76
CA ARG A 214 -14.91 8.71 -14.53
C ARG A 214 -15.38 9.47 -15.76
N ALA A 215 -14.94 9.06 -16.94
CA ALA A 215 -15.35 9.69 -18.19
C ALA A 215 -16.85 9.51 -18.46
N PHE A 216 -17.36 8.30 -18.29
CA PHE A 216 -18.78 7.99 -18.40
C PHE A 216 -19.62 8.76 -17.39
N ASN A 217 -19.19 8.77 -16.12
CA ASN A 217 -19.93 9.50 -15.08
C ASN A 217 -19.99 11.02 -15.37
N LYS A 218 -18.93 11.59 -15.92
CA LYS A 218 -18.95 13.01 -16.36
C LYS A 218 -19.99 13.21 -17.46
N TYR A 219 -20.06 12.31 -18.43
CA TYR A 219 -21.07 12.40 -19.46
C TYR A 219 -22.49 12.20 -18.90
N ARG A 220 -22.71 11.17 -18.05
CA ARG A 220 -23.97 10.96 -17.34
C ARG A 220 -24.43 12.23 -16.58
N VAL A 221 -23.52 12.88 -15.86
CA VAL A 221 -23.83 14.12 -15.12
C VAL A 221 -24.20 15.25 -16.09
N SER A 222 -23.51 15.40 -17.21
CA SER A 222 -23.84 16.37 -18.25
C SER A 222 -25.25 16.14 -18.81
N PHE A 223 -25.55 14.90 -19.20
CA PHE A 223 -26.88 14.51 -19.67
C PHE A 223 -27.95 14.69 -18.59
N MET A 224 -27.69 14.23 -17.36
CA MET A 224 -28.61 14.42 -16.23
C MET A 224 -28.96 15.92 -16.05
N ASN A 225 -27.97 16.81 -16.10
CA ASN A 225 -28.22 18.23 -15.93
C ASN A 225 -29.03 18.85 -17.06
N SER A 226 -28.89 18.37 -18.31
CA SER A 226 -29.71 18.82 -19.44
C SER A 226 -31.20 18.38 -19.35
N THR A 227 -31.51 17.37 -18.52
CA THR A 227 -32.88 16.93 -18.26
C THR A 227 -33.56 17.62 -17.09
N LYS A 228 -32.82 18.43 -16.30
CA LYS A 228 -33.29 19.00 -15.02
C LYS A 228 -34.62 19.76 -15.15
N ASP A 229 -34.76 20.57 -16.17
CA ASP A 229 -35.96 21.40 -16.38
C ASP A 229 -36.98 20.73 -17.31
N LYS A 230 -36.52 19.83 -18.20
CA LYS A 230 -37.37 19.12 -19.18
C LYS A 230 -38.07 17.89 -18.61
N ASN A 231 -37.35 17.11 -17.76
CA ASN A 231 -37.86 15.87 -17.15
C ASN A 231 -37.29 15.69 -15.75
N LYS A 232 -37.98 16.26 -14.76
CA LYS A 232 -37.58 16.20 -13.35
C LYS A 232 -37.50 14.78 -12.79
N GLU A 233 -38.31 13.85 -13.32
CA GLU A 233 -38.31 12.45 -12.89
C GLU A 233 -37.04 11.76 -13.36
N LEU A 234 -36.71 11.85 -14.63
CA LEU A 234 -35.47 11.30 -15.22
C LEU A 234 -34.21 11.89 -14.54
N TYR A 235 -34.21 13.20 -14.26
CA TYR A 235 -33.13 13.84 -13.50
C TYR A 235 -32.92 13.16 -12.13
N LYS A 236 -34.01 12.93 -11.38
CA LYS A 236 -33.95 12.28 -10.05
C LYS A 236 -33.51 10.83 -10.16
N GLN A 237 -33.96 10.09 -11.17
CA GLN A 237 -33.56 8.71 -11.44
C GLN A 237 -32.06 8.61 -11.76
N LEU A 238 -31.56 9.40 -12.71
CA LEU A 238 -30.14 9.44 -13.08
C LEU A 238 -29.24 9.83 -11.88
N LYS A 239 -29.74 10.74 -11.01
CA LYS A 239 -29.06 11.15 -9.79
C LYS A 239 -29.04 10.06 -8.72
N CYS A 240 -30.10 9.28 -8.59
CA CYS A 240 -30.24 8.23 -7.57
C CYS A 240 -29.42 6.99 -7.95
N TYR A 241 -29.50 6.53 -9.19
CA TYR A 241 -28.98 5.23 -9.65
C TYR A 241 -27.61 5.29 -10.34
N TRP A 242 -26.82 6.33 -10.05
CA TRP A 242 -25.49 6.49 -10.65
C TRP A 242 -24.53 5.33 -10.34
N LYS A 243 -24.66 4.71 -9.14
CA LYS A 243 -23.83 3.57 -8.75
C LYS A 243 -24.14 2.34 -9.62
N ASN A 244 -25.42 2.05 -9.82
CA ASN A 244 -25.85 0.94 -10.70
C ASN A 244 -25.34 1.12 -12.14
N LEU A 245 -25.34 2.36 -12.65
CA LEU A 245 -24.78 2.69 -13.97
C LEU A 245 -23.24 2.53 -14.04
N LEU A 246 -22.52 2.54 -12.91
CA LEU A 246 -21.08 2.31 -12.85
C LEU A 246 -20.71 0.88 -12.47
N THR A 247 -21.67 0.07 -12.03
CA THR A 247 -21.47 -1.34 -11.70
C THR A 247 -21.34 -2.18 -12.97
N SER A 248 -20.65 -3.32 -12.89
CA SER A 248 -20.66 -4.30 -14.00
C SER A 248 -22.08 -4.79 -14.24
N TYR A 249 -22.50 -4.88 -15.52
CA TYR A 249 -23.85 -5.31 -15.83
C TYR A 249 -24.18 -6.69 -15.26
N ASP A 250 -23.19 -7.58 -15.23
CA ASP A 250 -23.33 -8.94 -14.69
C ASP A 250 -23.44 -9.00 -13.16
N GLU A 251 -23.06 -7.94 -12.46
CA GLU A 251 -23.16 -7.83 -11.00
C GLU A 251 -24.50 -7.22 -10.53
N LEU A 252 -25.27 -6.63 -11.46
CA LEU A 252 -26.58 -6.06 -11.15
C LEU A 252 -27.58 -7.17 -10.86
N ASP A 253 -28.41 -6.97 -9.83
CA ASP A 253 -29.49 -7.90 -9.49
C ASP A 253 -30.58 -7.91 -10.58
N ASN A 254 -30.85 -9.10 -11.13
CA ASN A 254 -31.89 -9.34 -12.12
C ASN A 254 -32.99 -10.31 -11.66
N GLY A 255 -32.89 -10.82 -10.42
CA GLY A 255 -33.80 -11.81 -9.87
C GLY A 255 -34.77 -11.24 -8.82
N THR A 256 -34.33 -10.23 -8.08
CA THR A 256 -35.12 -9.65 -7.00
C THR A 256 -35.94 -8.47 -7.48
N HIS A 257 -37.24 -8.68 -7.60
CA HIS A 257 -38.19 -7.64 -7.95
C HIS A 257 -38.59 -6.84 -6.72
N LYS A 258 -38.31 -5.55 -6.69
CA LYS A 258 -38.63 -4.65 -5.56
C LYS A 258 -39.04 -3.25 -6.07
N LYS A 259 -39.71 -2.49 -5.18
CA LYS A 259 -40.06 -1.10 -5.47
C LYS A 259 -38.85 -0.20 -5.31
N PHE A 260 -38.45 0.49 -6.37
CA PHE A 260 -37.33 1.43 -6.35
C PHE A 260 -37.83 2.87 -6.30
N LYS A 261 -37.08 3.75 -5.68
CA LYS A 261 -37.40 5.18 -5.59
C LYS A 261 -37.45 5.80 -7.00
N TYR A 262 -38.45 6.63 -7.25
CA TYR A 262 -38.71 7.26 -8.57
C TYR A 262 -39.10 6.28 -9.70
N PHE A 263 -39.48 5.04 -9.38
CA PHE A 263 -40.13 4.10 -10.29
C PHE A 263 -41.52 3.75 -9.76
N LYS A 264 -42.51 3.78 -10.64
CA LYS A 264 -43.92 3.54 -10.28
C LYS A 264 -44.26 2.06 -10.16
N TYR A 265 -43.42 1.20 -10.71
CA TYR A 265 -43.62 -0.26 -10.82
C TYR A 265 -42.49 -1.01 -10.08
N ILE A 266 -42.75 -2.27 -9.80
CA ILE A 266 -41.78 -3.21 -9.25
C ILE A 266 -40.86 -3.63 -10.38
N THR A 267 -39.55 -3.60 -10.15
CA THR A 267 -38.54 -3.82 -11.19
C THR A 267 -37.23 -4.38 -10.61
N THR A 268 -36.26 -4.67 -11.44
CA THR A 268 -34.92 -5.13 -11.05
C THR A 268 -33.85 -4.03 -11.24
N GLU A 269 -32.64 -4.22 -10.69
CA GLU A 269 -31.54 -3.28 -10.92
C GLU A 269 -31.12 -3.24 -12.39
N GLN A 270 -31.13 -4.40 -13.08
CA GLN A 270 -30.82 -4.46 -14.50
C GLN A 270 -31.84 -3.69 -15.35
N ASP A 271 -33.13 -3.81 -15.05
CA ASP A 271 -34.18 -3.10 -15.77
C ASP A 271 -34.07 -1.59 -15.59
N ILE A 272 -33.74 -1.12 -14.37
CA ILE A 272 -33.48 0.30 -14.11
C ILE A 272 -32.35 0.80 -15.00
N VAL A 273 -31.23 0.08 -15.04
CA VAL A 273 -30.07 0.46 -15.86
C VAL A 273 -30.45 0.45 -17.35
N ASN A 274 -31.15 -0.59 -17.81
CA ASN A 274 -31.64 -0.69 -19.21
C ASN A 274 -32.56 0.48 -19.58
N TYR A 275 -33.47 0.85 -18.69
CA TYR A 275 -34.34 2.00 -18.88
C TYR A 275 -33.53 3.30 -18.97
N LEU A 276 -32.62 3.55 -18.03
CA LEU A 276 -31.85 4.80 -17.94
C LEU A 276 -30.92 5.00 -19.14
N ILE A 277 -30.23 3.95 -19.59
CA ILE A 277 -29.30 4.07 -20.72
C ILE A 277 -30.05 4.29 -22.05
N LYS A 278 -31.27 3.79 -22.18
CA LYS A 278 -32.10 3.99 -23.38
C LYS A 278 -32.63 5.44 -23.54
N GLN A 279 -32.51 6.29 -22.49
CA GLN A 279 -32.97 7.67 -22.57
C GLN A 279 -32.08 8.58 -23.43
N ASP A 280 -30.86 8.13 -23.76
CA ASP A 280 -29.94 8.83 -24.64
C ASP A 280 -29.08 7.85 -25.43
N PRO A 281 -29.02 7.94 -26.77
CA PRO A 281 -28.26 7.02 -27.61
C PRO A 281 -26.76 7.01 -27.30
N GLN A 282 -26.18 8.17 -26.91
CA GLN A 282 -24.76 8.26 -26.57
C GLN A 282 -24.49 7.65 -25.19
N LEU A 283 -25.43 7.80 -24.24
CA LEU A 283 -25.33 7.17 -22.91
C LEU A 283 -25.35 5.63 -23.08
N TYR A 284 -26.26 5.11 -23.90
CA TYR A 284 -26.36 3.69 -24.25
C TYR A 284 -25.03 3.17 -24.82
N LYS A 285 -24.52 3.84 -25.85
CA LYS A 285 -23.29 3.46 -26.53
C LYS A 285 -22.10 3.47 -25.57
N CYS A 286 -21.95 4.53 -24.76
CA CYS A 286 -20.86 4.64 -23.78
C CYS A 286 -20.93 3.57 -22.70
N TYR A 287 -22.14 3.23 -22.24
CA TYR A 287 -22.35 2.20 -21.23
C TYR A 287 -21.85 0.83 -21.72
N TRP A 288 -22.29 0.40 -22.91
CA TRP A 288 -21.89 -0.89 -23.47
C TRP A 288 -20.40 -0.93 -23.83
N LEU A 289 -19.86 0.16 -24.35
CA LEU A 289 -18.41 0.25 -24.58
C LEU A 289 -17.59 0.00 -23.28
N ILE A 290 -18.05 0.53 -22.15
CA ILE A 290 -17.36 0.29 -20.87
C ILE A 290 -17.52 -1.17 -20.44
N GLN A 291 -18.69 -1.78 -20.58
CA GLN A 291 -18.91 -3.18 -20.24
C GLN A 291 -18.02 -4.09 -21.11
N ASP A 292 -17.93 -3.83 -22.40
CA ASP A 292 -17.07 -4.59 -23.32
C ASP A 292 -15.58 -4.42 -23.00
N LEU A 293 -15.15 -3.19 -22.63
CA LEU A 293 -13.77 -2.93 -22.21
C LEU A 293 -13.41 -3.67 -20.90
N ARG A 294 -14.34 -3.72 -19.94
CA ARG A 294 -14.17 -4.48 -18.70
C ARG A 294 -14.07 -5.98 -18.99
N GLU A 295 -14.98 -6.51 -19.78
CA GLU A 295 -14.97 -7.93 -20.18
C GLU A 295 -13.66 -8.29 -20.89
N ALA A 296 -13.18 -7.45 -21.80
CA ALA A 296 -11.91 -7.66 -22.49
C ALA A 296 -10.71 -7.64 -21.51
N LEU A 297 -10.72 -6.75 -20.50
CA LEU A 297 -9.69 -6.71 -19.47
C LEU A 297 -9.75 -7.93 -18.53
N GLU A 298 -10.93 -8.35 -18.10
CA GLU A 298 -11.13 -9.50 -17.21
C GLU A 298 -10.74 -10.82 -17.85
N ASN A 299 -10.99 -10.97 -19.14
CA ASN A 299 -10.67 -12.18 -19.92
C ASN A 299 -9.27 -12.13 -20.55
N ASP A 300 -8.44 -11.12 -20.24
CA ASP A 300 -7.10 -10.90 -20.83
C ASP A 300 -7.11 -10.87 -22.37
N ASN A 301 -8.23 -10.48 -22.99
CA ASN A 301 -8.41 -10.46 -24.44
C ASN A 301 -7.94 -9.11 -25.02
N PHE A 302 -6.64 -9.03 -25.30
CA PHE A 302 -6.05 -7.81 -25.85
C PHE A 302 -6.55 -7.47 -27.25
N ASP A 303 -6.85 -8.46 -28.09
CA ASP A 303 -7.30 -8.20 -29.46
C ASP A 303 -8.70 -7.59 -29.46
N ARG A 304 -9.62 -8.10 -28.63
CA ARG A 304 -10.93 -7.46 -28.42
C ARG A 304 -10.78 -6.05 -27.87
N PHE A 305 -9.94 -5.87 -26.87
CA PHE A 305 -9.65 -4.55 -26.28
C PHE A 305 -9.11 -3.56 -27.33
N LYS A 306 -8.18 -4.02 -28.19
CA LYS A 306 -7.60 -3.21 -29.28
C LYS A 306 -8.66 -2.78 -30.30
N VAL A 307 -9.58 -3.65 -30.66
CA VAL A 307 -10.71 -3.30 -31.55
C VAL A 307 -11.55 -2.20 -30.91
N LEU A 308 -11.97 -2.38 -29.67
CA LEU A 308 -12.84 -1.43 -28.96
C LEU A 308 -12.23 -0.03 -28.83
N ILE A 309 -10.94 0.08 -28.47
CA ILE A 309 -10.30 1.39 -28.35
C ILE A 309 -10.01 2.05 -29.70
N ASN A 310 -9.94 1.30 -30.81
CA ASN A 310 -9.69 1.83 -32.15
C ASN A 310 -10.97 2.13 -32.93
N ASP A 311 -12.12 1.82 -32.36
CA ASP A 311 -13.40 2.15 -32.99
C ASP A 311 -13.49 3.68 -33.26
N LYS A 312 -13.76 4.05 -34.51
CA LYS A 312 -13.87 5.44 -34.97
C LYS A 312 -15.25 6.05 -34.72
N SER A 313 -16.14 5.32 -34.08
CA SER A 313 -17.48 5.80 -33.80
C SER A 313 -17.48 7.09 -32.97
N THR A 314 -18.44 7.98 -33.25
CA THR A 314 -18.57 9.25 -32.53
C THR A 314 -18.86 8.99 -31.06
N LEU A 315 -18.03 9.55 -30.19
CA LEU A 315 -18.12 9.47 -28.72
C LEU A 315 -18.21 10.87 -28.12
N PRO A 316 -18.91 11.05 -27.00
CA PRO A 316 -18.88 12.29 -26.24
C PRO A 316 -17.47 12.69 -25.83
N ARG A 317 -17.19 13.99 -25.73
CA ARG A 317 -15.86 14.56 -25.45
C ARG A 317 -15.10 13.85 -24.31
N TYR A 318 -15.79 13.57 -23.20
CA TYR A 318 -15.15 12.91 -22.05
C TYR A 318 -14.72 11.48 -22.35
N MET A 319 -15.58 10.71 -23.02
CA MET A 319 -15.28 9.34 -23.43
C MET A 319 -14.21 9.28 -24.51
N PHE A 320 -14.26 10.18 -25.49
CA PHE A 320 -13.22 10.30 -26.51
C PHE A 320 -11.83 10.53 -25.89
N THR A 321 -11.74 11.43 -24.89
CA THR A 321 -10.49 11.72 -24.17
C THR A 321 -9.97 10.50 -23.43
N ALA A 322 -10.86 9.73 -22.77
CA ALA A 322 -10.49 8.50 -22.08
C ALA A 322 -9.97 7.43 -23.06
N ILE A 323 -10.69 7.20 -24.16
CA ILE A 323 -10.28 6.24 -25.21
C ILE A 323 -8.96 6.67 -25.87
N LYS A 324 -8.76 7.95 -26.15
CA LYS A 324 -7.46 8.47 -26.62
C LYS A 324 -6.33 8.16 -25.65
N THR A 325 -6.60 8.26 -24.36
CA THR A 325 -5.63 7.90 -23.31
C THR A 325 -5.34 6.40 -23.33
N LEU A 326 -6.35 5.54 -23.42
CA LEU A 326 -6.14 4.09 -23.52
C LEU A 326 -5.32 3.70 -24.78
N ARG A 327 -5.55 4.35 -25.92
CA ARG A 327 -4.74 4.17 -27.15
C ARG A 327 -3.27 4.50 -26.90
N LYS A 328 -2.99 5.61 -26.19
CA LYS A 328 -1.62 6.01 -25.82
C LYS A 328 -0.91 4.96 -24.96
N TYR A 329 -1.66 4.26 -24.11
CA TYR A 329 -1.13 3.27 -23.16
C TYR A 329 -1.33 1.82 -23.60
N LYS A 330 -1.77 1.57 -24.83
CA LYS A 330 -2.14 0.22 -25.30
C LYS A 330 -1.05 -0.83 -25.09
N ARG A 331 0.23 -0.46 -25.27
CA ARG A 331 1.38 -1.38 -25.05
C ARG A 331 1.49 -1.80 -23.58
N GLN A 332 1.32 -0.86 -22.65
CA GLN A 332 1.36 -1.14 -21.22
C GLN A 332 0.14 -1.94 -20.78
N ILE A 333 -1.03 -1.66 -21.35
CA ILE A 333 -2.25 -2.44 -21.09
C ILE A 333 -2.11 -3.88 -21.61
N LYS A 334 -1.45 -4.09 -22.75
CA LYS A 334 -1.08 -5.45 -23.18
C LYS A 334 -0.21 -6.15 -22.14
N ASN A 335 0.77 -5.45 -21.57
CA ASN A 335 1.59 -6.02 -20.50
C ASN A 335 0.74 -6.33 -19.26
N THR A 336 -0.24 -5.49 -18.90
CA THR A 336 -1.16 -5.73 -17.78
C THR A 336 -1.93 -7.04 -17.94
N MET A 337 -2.38 -7.33 -19.16
CA MET A 337 -3.06 -8.59 -19.47
C MET A 337 -2.11 -9.79 -19.44
N TYR A 338 -0.89 -9.62 -19.93
CA TYR A 338 0.14 -10.67 -19.93
C TYR A 338 0.62 -11.03 -18.51
N TYR A 339 0.86 -10.03 -17.67
CA TYR A 339 1.25 -10.21 -16.27
C TYR A 339 0.02 -10.24 -15.36
N ASN A 340 -0.91 -11.13 -15.65
CA ASN A 340 -2.14 -11.28 -14.86
C ASN A 340 -1.81 -11.57 -13.39
N GLY A 341 -2.50 -10.88 -12.48
CA GLY A 341 -2.28 -10.99 -11.04
C GLY A 341 -1.34 -9.95 -10.44
N LEU A 342 -0.55 -9.22 -11.24
CA LEU A 342 0.21 -8.08 -10.73
C LEU A 342 -0.70 -6.85 -10.60
N SER A 343 -0.80 -6.29 -9.40
CA SER A 343 -1.65 -5.14 -9.10
C SER A 343 -0.98 -4.20 -8.09
N ASN A 344 -1.32 -2.94 -8.14
CA ASN A 344 -0.93 -1.93 -7.14
C ASN A 344 -1.92 -1.87 -5.96
N GLY A 345 -3.03 -2.60 -6.02
CA GLY A 345 -4.06 -2.61 -4.99
C GLY A 345 -3.55 -2.86 -3.56
N PRO A 346 -2.60 -3.79 -3.32
CA PRO A 346 -1.99 -3.96 -2.00
C PRO A 346 -1.22 -2.73 -1.50
N LEU A 347 -0.56 -1.97 -2.39
CA LEU A 347 0.09 -0.70 -2.03
C LEU A 347 -0.95 0.36 -1.63
N GLU A 348 -2.14 0.36 -2.22
CA GLU A 348 -3.23 1.24 -1.79
C GLU A 348 -3.63 0.94 -0.34
N GLY A 349 -3.78 -0.34 0.03
CA GLY A 349 -4.01 -0.78 1.41
C GLY A 349 -2.90 -0.32 2.37
N ILE A 350 -1.65 -0.49 1.95
CA ILE A 350 -0.45 -0.02 2.68
C ILE A 350 -0.49 1.51 2.85
N ASN A 351 -0.77 2.24 1.78
CA ASN A 351 -0.87 3.70 1.81
C ASN A 351 -1.98 4.20 2.74
N ASN A 352 -3.11 3.50 2.79
CA ASN A 352 -4.18 3.79 3.74
C ASN A 352 -3.73 3.55 5.18
N LYS A 353 -3.01 2.45 5.45
CA LYS A 353 -2.43 2.18 6.76
C LYS A 353 -1.39 3.23 7.16
N ILE A 354 -0.54 3.69 6.23
CA ILE A 354 0.41 4.78 6.46
C ILE A 354 -0.31 6.09 6.82
N LYS A 355 -1.43 6.41 6.16
CA LYS A 355 -2.26 7.56 6.50
C LYS A 355 -2.82 7.46 7.93
N VAL A 356 -3.26 6.27 8.35
CA VAL A 356 -3.72 6.01 9.72
C VAL A 356 -2.60 6.22 10.73
N ILE A 357 -1.41 5.65 10.49
CA ILE A 357 -0.23 5.80 11.34
C ILE A 357 0.13 7.29 11.51
N LYS A 358 0.12 8.07 10.42
CA LYS A 358 0.36 9.52 10.48
C LYS A 358 -0.71 10.25 11.30
N ARG A 359 -1.97 9.88 11.16
CA ARG A 359 -3.09 10.49 11.88
C ARG A 359 -3.02 10.22 13.38
N ILE A 360 -2.79 8.97 13.78
CA ILE A 360 -2.63 8.57 15.19
C ILE A 360 -1.45 9.31 15.83
N SER A 361 -0.36 9.51 15.08
CA SER A 361 0.83 10.20 15.58
C SER A 361 0.75 11.73 15.48
N TYR A 362 -0.40 12.30 15.11
CA TYR A 362 -0.57 13.74 14.83
C TYR A 362 0.45 14.31 13.83
N GLY A 363 0.91 13.46 12.92
CA GLY A 363 1.92 13.77 11.92
C GLY A 363 3.36 13.40 12.34
N TYR A 364 4.27 13.52 11.39
CA TYR A 364 5.71 13.34 11.60
C TYR A 364 6.45 14.57 11.10
N ARG A 365 7.36 15.10 11.92
CA ARG A 365 8.28 16.17 11.50
C ARG A 365 9.51 15.60 10.81
N SER A 366 10.07 14.48 11.32
CA SER A 366 11.27 13.83 10.81
C SER A 366 10.94 12.67 9.87
N PHE A 367 11.45 12.74 8.63
CA PHE A 367 11.32 11.68 7.65
C PHE A 367 12.02 10.38 8.09
N SER A 368 13.19 10.47 8.71
CA SER A 368 13.92 9.30 9.18
C SER A 368 13.13 8.51 10.23
N ASN A 369 12.48 9.19 11.17
CA ASN A 369 11.61 8.57 12.16
C ASN A 369 10.33 7.99 11.51
N PHE A 370 9.74 8.72 10.58
CA PHE A 370 8.59 8.25 9.81
C PHE A 370 8.91 6.97 9.03
N LYS A 371 10.01 6.96 8.28
CA LYS A 371 10.49 5.80 7.53
C LYS A 371 10.75 4.61 8.46
N ALA A 372 11.46 4.82 9.56
CA ALA A 372 11.75 3.77 10.56
C ALA A 372 10.45 3.16 11.10
N LYS A 373 9.48 3.98 11.47
CA LYS A 373 8.19 3.51 11.99
C LYS A 373 7.44 2.65 10.97
N ILE A 374 7.39 3.09 9.72
CA ILE A 374 6.69 2.34 8.66
C ILE A 374 7.40 1.02 8.37
N LEU A 375 8.72 1.05 8.15
CA LEU A 375 9.47 -0.18 7.86
C LEU A 375 9.38 -1.18 9.02
N LEU A 376 9.37 -0.71 10.27
CA LEU A 376 9.16 -1.57 11.44
C LEU A 376 7.77 -2.22 11.43
N ILE A 377 6.72 -1.45 11.18
CA ILE A 377 5.35 -1.98 11.17
C ILE A 377 5.17 -3.02 10.07
N PHE A 378 5.73 -2.79 8.89
CA PHE A 378 5.53 -3.69 7.75
C PHE A 378 6.57 -4.83 7.65
N SER A 379 7.76 -4.69 8.24
CA SER A 379 8.82 -5.70 8.15
C SER A 379 8.83 -6.69 9.30
N LEU A 380 8.59 -6.24 10.55
CA LEU A 380 8.65 -7.10 11.74
C LEU A 380 7.30 -7.75 12.08
N PHE A 381 6.20 -7.21 11.58
CA PHE A 381 4.86 -7.71 11.80
C PHE A 381 4.11 -8.00 10.49
N THR A 382 4.80 -8.46 9.46
CA THR A 382 4.08 -9.37 8.58
C THR A 382 3.60 -10.48 9.47
N PRO A 383 2.27 -10.75 9.57
CA PRO A 383 1.83 -11.96 10.20
C PRO A 383 2.64 -13.06 9.54
N SER A 384 3.39 -13.86 10.31
CA SER A 384 3.75 -15.20 9.88
C SER A 384 2.49 -15.65 9.21
N GLU A 385 2.56 -16.13 7.97
CA GLU A 385 1.41 -16.69 7.28
C GLU A 385 0.67 -17.52 8.31
N THR A 386 -0.23 -16.86 9.03
CA THR A 386 -1.19 -17.61 9.80
C THR A 386 -1.81 -18.40 8.70
N ASN A 387 -1.66 -19.72 8.76
CA ASN A 387 -2.40 -20.67 7.98
C ASN A 387 -3.87 -20.28 8.09
N LYS A 388 -4.27 -19.21 7.41
CA LYS A 388 -5.65 -18.95 7.09
C LYS A 388 -5.96 -20.11 6.19
N LYS A 389 -6.47 -21.19 6.79
CA LYS A 389 -7.12 -22.25 6.03
C LYS A 389 -7.89 -21.53 4.95
N PRO A 390 -7.61 -21.80 3.67
CA PRO A 390 -8.29 -21.09 2.60
C PRO A 390 -9.76 -21.16 2.91
N ARG A 391 -10.47 -20.05 2.87
CA ARG A 391 -11.89 -19.90 3.25
C ARG A 391 -12.78 -20.91 2.54
N TYR A 392 -12.22 -21.57 1.52
CA TYR A 392 -12.78 -22.65 0.70
C TYR A 392 -11.69 -23.65 0.38
N SER A 393 -12.01 -24.96 0.37
CA SER A 393 -11.15 -26.01 -0.12
C SER A 393 -10.79 -25.79 -1.60
N LYS A 394 -9.77 -26.52 -2.09
CA LYS A 394 -9.40 -26.47 -3.50
C LYS A 394 -10.57 -26.87 -4.41
N GLU A 395 -11.35 -27.87 -3.97
CA GLU A 395 -12.54 -28.38 -4.63
C GLU A 395 -13.68 -27.36 -4.61
N GLU A 396 -13.94 -26.73 -3.47
CA GLU A 396 -14.96 -25.66 -3.34
C GLU A 396 -14.65 -24.44 -4.21
N ARG A 397 -13.35 -24.06 -4.32
CA ARG A 397 -12.92 -23.00 -5.24
C ARG A 397 -13.15 -23.38 -6.69
N GLN A 398 -12.87 -24.62 -7.06
CA GLN A 398 -13.14 -25.12 -8.42
C GLN A 398 -14.64 -25.18 -8.71
N ALA A 399 -15.45 -25.63 -7.75
CA ALA A 399 -16.90 -25.63 -7.88
C ALA A 399 -17.51 -24.22 -8.01
N ILE A 400 -17.02 -23.24 -7.24
CA ILE A 400 -17.43 -21.83 -7.37
C ILE A 400 -17.01 -21.26 -8.72
N LEU A 401 -15.80 -21.59 -9.21
CA LEU A 401 -15.32 -21.16 -10.51
C LEU A 401 -16.11 -21.83 -11.66
N ALA A 402 -16.47 -23.10 -11.53
CA ALA A 402 -17.30 -23.82 -12.50
C ALA A 402 -18.71 -23.23 -12.55
N LYS A 403 -19.38 -22.96 -11.40
CA LYS A 403 -20.67 -22.26 -11.34
C LYS A 403 -20.61 -20.86 -11.93
N LYS A 404 -19.54 -20.10 -11.70
CA LYS A 404 -19.33 -18.79 -12.32
C LYS A 404 -19.17 -18.89 -13.84
N LYS A 405 -18.45 -19.90 -14.34
CA LYS A 405 -18.29 -20.16 -15.78
C LYS A 405 -19.63 -20.55 -16.43
N GLU A 406 -20.40 -21.41 -15.79
CA GLU A 406 -21.73 -21.83 -16.26
C GLU A 406 -22.73 -20.67 -16.30
N MET A 407 -22.76 -19.83 -15.26
CA MET A 407 -23.56 -18.61 -15.25
C MET A 407 -23.12 -17.63 -16.35
N LYS A 408 -21.82 -17.47 -16.59
CA LYS A 408 -21.31 -16.64 -17.71
C LYS A 408 -21.76 -17.19 -19.06
N LEU A 409 -21.77 -18.51 -19.26
CA LEU A 409 -22.20 -19.15 -20.50
C LEU A 409 -23.72 -19.00 -20.72
N LYS A 410 -24.55 -19.22 -19.68
CA LYS A 410 -26.00 -19.00 -19.72
C LYS A 410 -26.33 -17.54 -20.05
N ARG A 411 -25.58 -16.58 -19.51
CA ARG A 411 -25.72 -15.14 -19.80
C ARG A 411 -25.30 -14.79 -21.24
N LYS A 412 -24.22 -15.41 -21.75
CA LYS A 412 -23.76 -15.22 -23.13
C LYS A 412 -24.79 -15.72 -24.15
N ASN A 413 -25.42 -16.86 -23.86
CA ASN A 413 -26.47 -17.43 -24.70
C ASN A 413 -27.76 -16.57 -24.67
N ARG A 414 -28.11 -16.01 -23.49
CA ARG A 414 -29.23 -15.06 -23.36
C ARG A 414 -28.96 -13.75 -24.12
N LYS A 415 -27.73 -13.22 -24.08
CA LYS A 415 -27.33 -12.05 -24.90
C LYS A 415 -27.48 -12.31 -26.41
N LYS A 416 -27.07 -13.51 -26.86
CA LYS A 416 -27.28 -13.90 -28.27
C LYS A 416 -28.77 -13.96 -28.66
N ALA A 417 -29.59 -14.51 -27.79
CA ALA A 417 -31.05 -14.59 -28.04
C ALA A 417 -31.73 -13.20 -28.10
N ILE A 418 -31.30 -12.27 -27.22
CA ILE A 418 -31.82 -10.89 -27.22
C ILE A 418 -31.35 -10.12 -28.46
N LEU A 419 -30.13 -10.33 -28.95
CA LEU A 419 -29.62 -9.72 -30.19
C LEU A 419 -30.29 -10.27 -31.46
N LEU A 420 -30.70 -11.54 -31.44
CA LEU A 420 -31.44 -12.17 -32.54
C LEU A 420 -32.92 -11.76 -32.56
N ASN A 421 -33.48 -11.29 -31.46
CA ASN A 421 -34.88 -10.79 -31.41
C ASN A 421 -34.98 -9.26 -31.63
N ILE A 422 -33.89 -8.57 -31.90
CA ILE A 422 -33.84 -7.14 -32.20
C ILE A 422 -33.40 -6.89 -33.68
N ALA A 423 -32.98 -7.92 -34.39
CA ALA A 423 -32.74 -7.92 -35.82
C ALA A 423 -34.00 -8.45 -36.57
#